data_45a34ce202a575347b45ca938e2aa3d3
#
_entry.id   45a34ce202a575347b45ca938e2aa3d3
#
_cell.length_a   1.000
_cell.length_b   1.000
_cell.length_c   1.000
_cell.angle_alpha   90.00
_cell.angle_beta   90.00
_cell.angle_gamma   90.00
#
_symmetry.space_group_name_H-M   'P 1'
#
loop_
_entity.id
_entity.type
_entity.pdbx_description
1 polymer ?
#
loop_
_entity_poly.entity_id
_entity_poly.type
_entity_poly.pdbx_seq_one_letter_code
_entity_poly.pdbx_strand_id
1 'polypeptide(L)'
;MQFQSKIQIIFIPGLHDSVLINSNKKIMDSLLEEKTSLPATPIDFLPINGTDYIEWYVGNAKQAAHFYKTAFGFQSLAYAGPETGLRDRASYVLQQGKIRLVFTTALLPQGDIACHVFEHGDGVKVVALWVDDATSAFNETTARGARAYLHPVREEDADGYVIRSGIYTYGETVHIFIERTNYHGPFLPGYVLQESDYKPETIGLEYIDHVVGNVNWHQMNRWVNFYGTVMGFHQLVSFDDADISTEYTALMSKVMTNGNDRIKFPINEPAEGKKKSQIEEYLEYYRGEGVQHLAIATFNIVETVTKLRARGIEFLQVPASYYETVRDRIGAIDEDVDTLKSLNILVDRDEEGYLLQIFTKPAQDRPTLFFEIIQRKGARSFGKGNFKALFEAIELEQGKRGNLI
;
A
#
# COMPACT_ATOMS: atom_id res chain seq x y z
N MET A 1 -18.86 -29.60 36.05
CA MET A 1 -19.21 -29.36 37.45
C MET A 1 -19.67 -27.91 37.57
N GLN A 2 -21.02 -27.77 37.66
CA GLN A 2 -21.67 -26.47 37.83
C GLN A 2 -21.64 -26.12 39.32
N PHE A 3 -21.14 -24.94 39.68
CA PHE A 3 -21.39 -24.33 41.00
C PHE A 3 -22.42 -23.21 40.83
N GLN A 4 -23.69 -23.54 41.17
CA GLN A 4 -24.71 -22.54 41.46
C GLN A 4 -24.58 -22.17 42.95
N SER A 5 -24.18 -20.95 43.29
CA SER A 5 -24.32 -20.42 44.64
C SER A 5 -25.70 -19.81 44.81
N LYS A 6 -26.54 -20.47 45.63
CA LYS A 6 -27.83 -19.94 46.11
C LYS A 6 -27.54 -18.87 47.17
N ILE A 7 -27.95 -17.62 46.90
CA ILE A 7 -28.02 -16.60 47.91
C ILE A 7 -29.29 -16.80 48.71
N GLN A 8 -29.16 -17.11 49.98
CA GLN A 8 -30.26 -17.23 50.94
C GLN A 8 -30.44 -15.85 51.60
N ILE A 9 -31.58 -15.21 51.36
CA ILE A 9 -31.96 -13.94 51.99
C ILE A 9 -32.60 -14.26 53.33
N ILE A 10 -31.96 -13.88 54.40
CA ILE A 10 -32.53 -13.94 55.78
C ILE A 10 -33.26 -12.64 56.03
N PHE A 11 -34.56 -12.69 56.21
CA PHE A 11 -35.40 -11.57 56.64
C PHE A 11 -35.28 -11.36 58.15
N ILE A 12 -34.79 -10.22 58.59
CA ILE A 12 -34.84 -9.77 60.00
C ILE A 12 -35.85 -8.64 60.07
N PRO A 13 -36.95 -8.80 60.82
CA PRO A 13 -37.96 -7.72 61.00
C PRO A 13 -37.44 -6.69 61.98
N GLY A 14 -37.32 -5.41 61.59
CA GLY A 14 -37.15 -4.32 62.55
C GLY A 14 -36.12 -3.22 62.21
N LEU A 15 -35.66 -3.08 60.98
CA LEU A 15 -34.79 -1.93 60.62
C LEU A 15 -35.44 -1.09 59.53
N HIS A 16 -35.48 0.22 59.76
CA HIS A 16 -36.17 1.22 58.94
C HIS A 16 -35.69 1.22 57.46
N ASP A 17 -36.64 1.29 56.54
CA ASP A 17 -36.51 1.27 55.07
C ASP A 17 -35.55 2.31 54.46
N SER A 18 -35.14 3.34 55.21
CA SER A 18 -34.28 4.43 54.71
C SER A 18 -32.79 4.06 54.58
N VAL A 19 -32.32 3.02 55.27
CA VAL A 19 -30.89 2.61 55.23
C VAL A 19 -30.61 1.67 54.03
N LEU A 20 -31.61 0.85 53.67
CA LEU A 20 -31.48 -0.09 52.55
C LEU A 20 -31.54 0.62 51.17
N ILE A 21 -32.32 1.71 51.07
CA ILE A 21 -32.44 2.46 49.81
C ILE A 21 -31.14 3.22 49.50
N ASN A 22 -30.46 3.77 50.54
CA ASN A 22 -29.19 4.49 50.35
C ASN A 22 -27.99 3.55 50.06
N SER A 23 -28.01 2.33 50.60
CA SER A 23 -26.95 1.34 50.34
C SER A 23 -27.08 0.79 48.87
N ASN A 24 -28.29 0.51 48.44
CA ASN A 24 -28.53 0.03 47.07
C ASN A 24 -28.29 1.13 46.02
N LYS A 25 -28.53 2.41 46.32
CA LYS A 25 -28.23 3.54 45.46
C LYS A 25 -26.72 3.74 45.29
N LYS A 26 -25.95 3.65 46.41
CA LYS A 26 -24.48 3.72 46.36
C LYS A 26 -23.84 2.57 45.61
N ILE A 27 -24.37 1.34 45.69
CA ILE A 27 -23.88 0.20 44.92
C ILE A 27 -24.26 0.34 43.45
N MET A 28 -25.46 0.86 43.15
CA MET A 28 -25.89 1.09 41.78
C MET A 28 -25.13 2.27 41.12
N ASP A 29 -24.84 3.33 41.84
CA ASP A 29 -24.05 4.44 41.39
C ASP A 29 -22.58 4.02 41.15
N SER A 30 -21.99 3.15 42.01
CA SER A 30 -20.64 2.59 41.80
C SER A 30 -20.57 1.61 40.60
N LEU A 31 -21.65 0.85 40.32
CA LEU A 31 -21.75 -0.03 39.17
C LEU A 31 -22.05 0.73 37.87
N LEU A 32 -22.60 1.93 37.97
CA LEU A 32 -22.78 2.85 36.83
C LEU A 32 -21.51 3.64 36.51
N GLU A 33 -20.69 3.99 37.54
CA GLU A 33 -19.38 4.60 37.32
C GLU A 33 -18.34 3.62 36.72
N GLU A 34 -18.41 2.32 36.99
CA GLU A 34 -17.57 1.32 36.33
C GLU A 34 -17.97 1.02 34.87
N LYS A 35 -19.18 1.44 34.42
CA LYS A 35 -19.64 1.21 33.05
C LYS A 35 -19.41 2.34 32.07
N THR A 36 -18.74 3.42 32.45
CA THR A 36 -18.52 4.59 31.58
C THR A 36 -17.08 4.92 31.24
N SER A 37 -16.12 4.04 31.49
CA SER A 37 -14.86 4.10 30.74
C SER A 37 -14.99 3.19 29.53
N LEU A 38 -15.50 3.71 28.41
CA LEU A 38 -15.14 3.14 27.11
C LEU A 38 -13.61 2.99 27.11
N PRO A 39 -13.04 1.86 26.69
CA PRO A 39 -11.60 1.77 26.56
C PRO A 39 -11.18 2.96 25.71
N ALA A 40 -10.28 3.80 26.24
CA ALA A 40 -9.73 4.92 25.51
C ALA A 40 -9.26 4.35 24.17
N THR A 41 -9.79 4.87 23.06
CA THR A 41 -9.30 4.50 21.73
C THR A 41 -7.78 4.60 21.79
N PRO A 42 -7.02 3.56 21.45
CA PRO A 42 -5.57 3.64 21.51
C PRO A 42 -5.14 4.90 20.78
N ILE A 43 -4.37 5.76 21.46
CA ILE A 43 -3.86 6.98 20.85
C ILE A 43 -3.02 6.53 19.66
N ASP A 44 -3.39 6.94 18.45
CA ASP A 44 -2.56 6.74 17.28
C ASP A 44 -1.27 7.55 17.47
N PHE A 45 -0.18 6.86 17.80
CA PHE A 45 1.11 7.50 18.05
C PHE A 45 1.85 7.87 16.76
N LEU A 46 1.36 7.41 15.61
CA LEU A 46 1.90 7.69 14.28
C LEU A 46 0.78 8.08 13.30
N PRO A 47 0.15 9.24 13.49
CA PRO A 47 -0.88 9.70 12.59
C PRO A 47 -0.29 9.98 11.20
N ILE A 48 -0.75 9.24 10.19
CA ILE A 48 -0.32 9.37 8.80
C ILE A 48 -1.47 9.93 7.99
N ASN A 49 -1.23 11.04 7.28
CA ASN A 49 -2.23 11.75 6.49
C ASN A 49 -2.44 11.14 5.10
N GLY A 50 -1.43 10.42 4.59
CA GLY A 50 -1.48 9.79 3.28
C GLY A 50 -0.09 9.43 2.75
N THR A 51 -0.05 8.86 1.55
CA THR A 51 1.19 8.72 0.78
C THR A 51 1.58 10.08 0.21
N ASP A 52 2.80 10.53 0.46
CA ASP A 52 3.31 11.78 -0.08
C ASP A 52 3.87 11.62 -1.49
N TYR A 53 4.81 10.68 -1.67
CA TYR A 53 5.35 10.28 -2.97
C TYR A 53 5.90 8.85 -2.94
N ILE A 54 6.08 8.28 -4.11
CA ILE A 54 6.83 7.03 -4.30
C ILE A 54 8.05 7.35 -5.14
N GLU A 55 9.25 6.94 -4.68
CA GLU A 55 10.49 7.14 -5.42
C GLU A 55 11.08 5.81 -5.88
N TRP A 56 11.39 5.77 -7.18
CA TRP A 56 12.12 4.69 -7.82
C TRP A 56 13.58 5.06 -8.03
N TYR A 57 14.45 4.12 -7.77
CA TYR A 57 15.79 4.15 -8.34
C TYR A 57 15.73 3.40 -9.68
N VAL A 58 16.17 4.09 -10.74
CA VAL A 58 16.04 3.61 -12.12
C VAL A 58 17.33 3.79 -12.90
N GLY A 59 17.56 2.95 -13.90
CA GLY A 59 18.72 3.05 -14.75
C GLY A 59 18.78 4.33 -15.60
N ASN A 60 17.60 4.88 -15.97
CA ASN A 60 17.49 6.12 -16.74
C ASN A 60 16.23 6.89 -16.36
N ALA A 61 16.34 7.82 -15.44
CA ALA A 61 15.20 8.60 -14.94
C ALA A 61 14.51 9.44 -16.01
N LYS A 62 15.26 9.97 -16.98
CA LYS A 62 14.69 10.77 -18.08
C LYS A 62 13.78 9.93 -18.99
N GLN A 63 14.20 8.69 -19.30
CA GLN A 63 13.40 7.77 -20.11
C GLN A 63 12.21 7.24 -19.32
N ALA A 64 12.41 6.85 -18.06
CA ALA A 64 11.33 6.42 -17.16
C ALA A 64 10.27 7.52 -17.02
N ALA A 65 10.66 8.76 -16.73
CA ALA A 65 9.73 9.88 -16.63
C ALA A 65 8.95 10.10 -17.94
N HIS A 66 9.60 9.96 -19.10
CA HIS A 66 8.93 10.08 -20.39
C HIS A 66 7.90 8.96 -20.60
N PHE A 67 8.24 7.71 -20.25
CA PHE A 67 7.32 6.57 -20.32
C PHE A 67 6.06 6.81 -19.47
N TYR A 68 6.23 7.16 -18.20
CA TYR A 68 5.09 7.39 -17.31
C TYR A 68 4.26 8.62 -17.69
N LYS A 69 4.87 9.64 -18.26
CA LYS A 69 4.12 10.76 -18.86
C LYS A 69 3.27 10.30 -20.03
N THR A 70 3.87 9.59 -20.96
CA THR A 70 3.23 9.22 -22.24
C THR A 70 2.16 8.14 -22.02
N ALA A 71 2.51 7.08 -21.33
CA ALA A 71 1.64 5.92 -21.17
C ALA A 71 0.59 6.11 -20.06
N PHE A 72 1.00 6.65 -18.89
CA PHE A 72 0.12 6.79 -17.73
C PHE A 72 -0.50 8.20 -17.59
N GLY A 73 -0.15 9.15 -18.46
CA GLY A 73 -0.74 10.48 -18.43
C GLY A 73 -0.28 11.38 -17.27
N PHE A 74 0.87 11.08 -16.67
CA PHE A 74 1.47 11.95 -15.66
C PHE A 74 2.00 13.23 -16.29
N GLN A 75 2.04 14.31 -15.52
CA GLN A 75 2.61 15.58 -15.92
C GLN A 75 3.90 15.85 -15.14
N SER A 76 4.86 16.57 -15.77
CA SER A 76 6.06 17.02 -15.07
C SER A 76 5.69 18.00 -13.98
N LEU A 77 6.25 17.82 -12.80
CA LEU A 77 6.08 18.71 -11.65
C LEU A 77 7.40 19.42 -11.30
N ALA A 78 8.46 18.64 -11.03
CA ALA A 78 9.71 19.20 -10.56
C ALA A 78 10.91 18.38 -11.04
N TYR A 79 12.09 18.96 -10.93
CA TYR A 79 13.36 18.36 -11.30
C TYR A 79 14.46 18.77 -10.32
N ALA A 80 15.37 17.84 -10.04
CA ALA A 80 16.64 18.12 -9.39
C ALA A 80 17.75 17.32 -10.06
N GLY A 81 18.89 17.96 -10.30
CA GLY A 81 20.02 17.34 -10.99
C GLY A 81 21.19 18.30 -11.16
N PRO A 82 22.07 18.11 -12.15
CA PRO A 82 23.23 18.96 -12.36
C PRO A 82 22.92 20.45 -12.46
N GLU A 83 21.79 20.80 -13.08
CA GLU A 83 21.31 22.17 -13.25
C GLU A 83 20.89 22.84 -11.93
N THR A 84 20.52 22.04 -10.94
CA THR A 84 20.17 22.50 -9.58
C THR A 84 21.29 22.28 -8.56
N GLY A 85 22.49 21.86 -9.02
CA GLY A 85 23.67 21.66 -8.17
C GLY A 85 23.94 20.23 -7.73
N LEU A 86 23.03 19.26 -7.96
CA LEU A 86 23.27 17.86 -7.68
C LEU A 86 24.13 17.23 -8.77
N ARG A 87 25.30 16.68 -8.40
CA ARG A 87 26.27 16.14 -9.38
C ARG A 87 26.28 14.61 -9.44
N ASP A 88 25.70 13.96 -8.47
CA ASP A 88 25.69 12.51 -8.32
C ASP A 88 24.43 11.84 -8.85
N ARG A 89 23.34 12.59 -9.03
CA ARG A 89 22.04 12.08 -9.44
C ARG A 89 21.21 13.07 -10.24
N ALA A 90 20.16 12.56 -10.90
CA ALA A 90 19.08 13.35 -11.46
C ALA A 90 17.73 12.73 -11.09
N SER A 91 16.79 13.55 -10.65
CA SER A 91 15.47 13.15 -10.19
C SER A 91 14.38 13.93 -10.91
N TYR A 92 13.42 13.20 -11.49
CA TYR A 92 12.24 13.75 -12.17
C TYR A 92 11.00 13.45 -11.34
N VAL A 93 10.24 14.48 -11.01
CA VAL A 93 8.99 14.37 -10.27
C VAL A 93 7.82 14.53 -11.22
N LEU A 94 6.94 13.55 -11.22
CA LEU A 94 5.71 13.54 -12.01
C LEU A 94 4.50 13.56 -11.08
N GLN A 95 3.39 14.14 -11.56
CA GLN A 95 2.14 14.21 -10.80
C GLN A 95 0.93 13.89 -11.68
N GLN A 96 -0.03 13.17 -11.11
CA GLN A 96 -1.42 13.07 -11.58
C GLN A 96 -2.33 12.87 -10.37
N GLY A 97 -3.43 13.64 -10.27
CA GLY A 97 -4.27 13.64 -9.07
C GLY A 97 -3.45 13.95 -7.82
N LYS A 98 -3.55 13.08 -6.81
CA LYS A 98 -2.75 13.16 -5.57
C LYS A 98 -1.47 12.33 -5.63
N ILE A 99 -1.16 11.72 -6.75
CA ILE A 99 -0.02 10.82 -6.92
C ILE A 99 1.20 11.63 -7.32
N ARG A 100 2.31 11.48 -6.60
CA ARG A 100 3.63 11.95 -6.99
C ARG A 100 4.56 10.77 -7.16
N LEU A 101 5.16 10.65 -8.34
CA LEU A 101 6.16 9.65 -8.67
C LEU A 101 7.50 10.36 -8.87
N VAL A 102 8.54 9.84 -8.24
CA VAL A 102 9.90 10.35 -8.36
C VAL A 102 10.77 9.28 -9.02
N PHE A 103 11.44 9.63 -10.10
CA PHE A 103 12.37 8.73 -10.78
C PHE A 103 13.78 9.31 -10.63
N THR A 104 14.64 8.58 -9.93
CA THR A 104 16.00 9.01 -9.61
C THR A 104 16.99 8.05 -10.23
N THR A 105 17.96 8.60 -10.97
CA THR A 105 19.08 7.85 -11.57
C THR A 105 20.41 8.36 -11.04
N ALA A 106 21.38 7.44 -10.87
CA ALA A 106 22.76 7.80 -10.60
C ALA A 106 23.41 8.41 -11.84
N LEU A 107 24.22 9.47 -11.66
CA LEU A 107 25.07 10.05 -12.69
C LEU A 107 26.52 9.55 -12.58
N LEU A 108 26.84 8.87 -11.48
CA LEU A 108 28.15 8.27 -11.22
C LEU A 108 27.97 6.74 -11.07
N PRO A 109 28.97 5.94 -11.47
CA PRO A 109 28.86 4.48 -11.41
C PRO A 109 28.94 3.91 -9.99
N GLN A 110 29.22 4.73 -9.00
CA GLN A 110 29.31 4.37 -7.59
C GLN A 110 28.20 5.06 -6.78
N GLY A 111 27.95 4.52 -5.59
CA GLY A 111 26.95 5.05 -4.64
C GLY A 111 25.68 4.22 -4.59
N ASP A 112 24.85 4.54 -3.62
CA ASP A 112 23.68 3.72 -3.25
C ASP A 112 22.67 3.54 -4.39
N ILE A 113 22.44 4.60 -5.20
CA ILE A 113 21.50 4.53 -6.34
C ILE A 113 22.03 3.56 -7.40
N ALA A 114 23.33 3.68 -7.76
CA ALA A 114 23.97 2.81 -8.76
C ALA A 114 24.00 1.35 -8.27
N CYS A 115 24.33 1.11 -7.01
CA CYS A 115 24.36 -0.23 -6.41
C CYS A 115 22.95 -0.84 -6.39
N HIS A 116 21.94 -0.09 -5.99
CA HIS A 116 20.55 -0.55 -5.99
C HIS A 116 20.08 -0.97 -7.39
N VAL A 117 20.31 -0.13 -8.41
CA VAL A 117 19.91 -0.42 -9.78
C VAL A 117 20.69 -1.63 -10.35
N PHE A 118 21.96 -1.76 -10.02
CA PHE A 118 22.77 -2.94 -10.42
C PHE A 118 22.19 -4.23 -9.84
N GLU A 119 21.84 -4.22 -8.55
CA GLU A 119 21.34 -5.40 -7.85
C GLU A 119 19.89 -5.72 -8.24
N HIS A 120 19.01 -4.74 -8.13
CA HIS A 120 17.56 -4.94 -8.20
C HIS A 120 16.94 -4.61 -9.57
N GLY A 121 17.65 -3.87 -10.44
CA GLY A 121 17.04 -3.21 -11.60
C GLY A 121 16.27 -1.96 -11.16
N ASP A 122 15.35 -1.50 -11.98
CA ASP A 122 14.45 -0.41 -11.63
C ASP A 122 13.49 -0.88 -10.54
N GLY A 123 13.44 -0.16 -9.42
CA GLY A 123 12.63 -0.58 -8.27
C GLY A 123 12.26 0.56 -7.33
N VAL A 124 11.22 0.34 -6.52
CA VAL A 124 10.80 1.31 -5.50
C VAL A 124 11.79 1.31 -4.35
N LYS A 125 12.42 2.45 -4.12
CA LYS A 125 13.30 2.68 -2.97
C LYS A 125 12.57 3.31 -1.79
N VAL A 126 11.69 4.29 -2.07
CA VAL A 126 11.03 5.08 -1.03
C VAL A 126 9.52 5.01 -1.17
N VAL A 127 8.85 4.70 -0.06
CA VAL A 127 7.44 4.95 0.15
C VAL A 127 7.33 6.07 1.18
N ALA A 128 7.14 7.30 0.70
CA ALA A 128 7.07 8.47 1.56
C ALA A 128 5.66 8.69 2.11
N LEU A 129 5.59 8.96 3.40
CA LEU A 129 4.36 9.10 4.17
C LEU A 129 4.26 10.54 4.70
N TRP A 130 3.14 11.19 4.41
CA TRP A 130 2.87 12.53 4.90
C TRP A 130 2.40 12.46 6.36
N VAL A 131 3.11 13.18 7.23
CA VAL A 131 2.85 13.29 8.67
C VAL A 131 2.82 14.75 9.11
N ASP A 132 2.22 15.02 10.27
CA ASP A 132 2.21 16.37 10.85
C ASP A 132 3.51 16.71 11.59
N ASP A 133 4.23 15.70 12.11
CA ASP A 133 5.51 15.83 12.82
C ASP A 133 6.45 14.67 12.45
N ALA A 134 7.40 14.94 11.57
CA ALA A 134 8.36 13.94 11.11
C ALA A 134 9.41 13.57 12.17
N THR A 135 9.67 14.46 13.11
CA THR A 135 10.58 14.19 14.25
C THR A 135 9.94 13.24 15.25
N SER A 136 8.69 13.49 15.59
CA SER A 136 7.91 12.59 16.46
C SER A 136 7.74 11.22 15.84
N ALA A 137 7.39 11.13 14.53
CA ALA A 137 7.27 9.88 13.79
C ALA A 137 8.56 9.05 13.86
N PHE A 138 9.71 9.67 13.66
CA PHE A 138 11.01 9.01 13.76
C PHE A 138 11.30 8.50 15.19
N ASN A 139 11.10 9.36 16.19
CA ASN A 139 11.39 9.02 17.57
C ASN A 139 10.52 7.86 18.07
N GLU A 140 9.22 7.90 17.76
CA GLU A 140 8.29 6.83 18.14
C GLU A 140 8.64 5.50 17.45
N THR A 141 8.91 5.52 16.15
CA THR A 141 9.20 4.29 15.40
C THR A 141 10.56 3.69 15.79
N THR A 142 11.60 4.51 15.99
CA THR A 142 12.92 4.02 16.40
C THR A 142 12.94 3.55 17.85
N ALA A 143 12.22 4.20 18.76
CA ALA A 143 12.04 3.74 20.15
C ALA A 143 11.34 2.36 20.20
N ARG A 144 10.52 2.04 19.22
CA ARG A 144 9.83 0.75 19.06
C ARG A 144 10.61 -0.27 18.24
N GLY A 145 11.85 0.03 17.85
CA GLY A 145 12.78 -0.91 17.22
C GLY A 145 12.98 -0.76 15.72
N ALA A 146 12.49 0.31 15.08
CA ALA A 146 12.84 0.59 13.70
C ALA A 146 14.33 0.89 13.55
N ARG A 147 14.95 0.38 12.47
CA ARG A 147 16.29 0.78 12.07
C ARG A 147 16.23 2.15 11.38
N ALA A 148 16.95 3.13 11.92
CA ALA A 148 17.05 4.46 11.34
C ALA A 148 17.67 4.43 9.93
N TYR A 149 17.04 5.11 8.98
CA TYR A 149 17.57 5.39 7.65
C TYR A 149 18.04 6.84 7.53
N LEU A 150 17.17 7.79 7.88
CA LEU A 150 17.44 9.23 7.87
C LEU A 150 17.01 9.83 9.20
N HIS A 151 17.96 10.41 9.94
CA HIS A 151 17.62 11.17 11.15
C HIS A 151 16.83 12.42 10.76
N PRO A 152 15.98 12.96 11.67
CA PRO A 152 15.23 14.18 11.37
C PRO A 152 16.14 15.29 10.87
N VAL A 153 15.86 15.78 9.67
CA VAL A 153 16.59 16.85 9.02
C VAL A 153 15.63 17.91 8.52
N ARG A 154 15.94 19.18 8.82
CA ARG A 154 15.26 20.33 8.24
C ARG A 154 15.98 20.72 6.96
N GLU A 155 15.24 20.76 5.86
CA GLU A 155 15.70 21.24 4.56
C GLU A 155 14.89 22.46 4.20
N GLU A 156 15.54 23.52 3.69
CA GLU A 156 14.89 24.80 3.41
C GLU A 156 15.44 25.48 2.16
N ASP A 157 14.59 26.27 1.53
CA ASP A 157 14.91 27.18 0.45
C ASP A 157 14.04 28.46 0.53
N ALA A 158 13.93 29.21 -0.56
CA ALA A 158 13.14 30.46 -0.59
C ALA A 158 11.63 30.23 -0.40
N ASP A 159 11.13 29.01 -0.67
CA ASP A 159 9.71 28.65 -0.60
C ASP A 159 9.31 28.05 0.76
N GLY A 160 10.25 28.03 1.73
CA GLY A 160 9.99 27.53 3.08
C GLY A 160 10.85 26.33 3.46
N TYR A 161 10.29 25.44 4.32
CA TYR A 161 11.04 24.27 4.76
C TYR A 161 10.17 23.02 4.88
N VAL A 162 10.83 21.87 4.77
CA VAL A 162 10.29 20.56 5.14
C VAL A 162 11.14 19.94 6.25
N ILE A 163 10.55 19.07 7.07
CA ILE A 163 11.30 18.17 7.93
C ILE A 163 11.12 16.77 7.38
N ARG A 164 12.23 16.08 7.15
CA ARG A 164 12.24 14.68 6.69
C ARG A 164 12.97 13.81 7.68
N SER A 165 12.46 12.61 7.84
CA SER A 165 13.12 11.54 8.57
C SER A 165 12.77 10.20 7.94
N GLY A 166 13.42 9.10 8.34
CA GLY A 166 13.09 7.83 7.69
C GLY A 166 13.63 6.60 8.40
N ILE A 167 12.96 5.49 8.15
CA ILE A 167 13.28 4.18 8.69
C ILE A 167 13.35 3.14 7.57
N TYR A 168 14.15 2.09 7.77
CA TYR A 168 14.13 0.93 6.90
C TYR A 168 12.88 0.09 7.14
N THR A 169 12.37 -0.52 6.08
CA THR A 169 11.38 -1.60 6.10
C THR A 169 11.98 -2.85 5.43
N TYR A 170 11.20 -3.65 4.71
CA TYR A 170 11.67 -4.88 4.08
C TYR A 170 12.70 -4.59 2.97
N GLY A 171 13.70 -5.47 2.89
CA GLY A 171 14.79 -5.36 1.92
C GLY A 171 15.56 -4.05 2.06
N GLU A 172 15.68 -3.34 0.94
CA GLU A 172 16.25 -2.01 0.88
C GLU A 172 15.22 -0.88 0.84
N THR A 173 13.94 -1.21 0.86
CA THR A 173 12.85 -0.23 0.87
C THR A 173 12.87 0.57 2.17
N VAL A 174 12.52 1.86 2.08
CA VAL A 174 12.46 2.75 3.25
C VAL A 174 11.14 3.50 3.29
N HIS A 175 10.67 3.81 4.49
CA HIS A 175 9.64 4.80 4.72
C HIS A 175 10.28 6.13 5.09
N ILE A 176 9.95 7.18 4.34
CA ILE A 176 10.30 8.55 4.66
C ILE A 176 9.07 9.25 5.23
N PHE A 177 9.19 9.83 6.40
CA PHE A 177 8.18 10.70 6.99
C PHE A 177 8.43 12.14 6.52
N ILE A 178 7.39 12.77 5.97
CA ILE A 178 7.46 14.13 5.42
C ILE A 178 6.51 15.04 6.19
N GLU A 179 7.07 16.07 6.82
CA GLU A 179 6.36 17.21 7.36
C GLU A 179 6.59 18.40 6.41
N ARG A 180 5.51 18.84 5.72
CA ARG A 180 5.62 19.87 4.68
C ARG A 180 4.70 21.08 4.86
N THR A 181 4.07 21.23 6.01
CA THR A 181 3.09 22.30 6.26
C THR A 181 3.66 23.71 5.99
N ASN A 182 4.97 23.87 6.18
CA ASN A 182 5.68 25.14 6.03
C ASN A 182 6.44 25.26 4.70
N TYR A 183 6.07 24.46 3.69
CA TYR A 183 6.71 24.48 2.37
C TYR A 183 5.70 24.72 1.26
N HIS A 184 5.99 25.71 0.41
CA HIS A 184 5.12 26.14 -0.69
C HIS A 184 5.76 26.00 -2.07
N GLY A 185 6.95 25.41 -2.14
CA GLY A 185 7.63 25.11 -3.40
C GLY A 185 7.03 23.90 -4.14
N PRO A 186 7.57 23.59 -5.33
CA PRO A 186 6.93 22.62 -6.23
C PRO A 186 6.95 21.19 -5.68
N PHE A 187 7.98 20.79 -4.92
CA PHE A 187 8.09 19.43 -4.40
C PHE A 187 8.85 19.36 -3.07
N LEU A 188 10.16 19.52 -3.08
CA LEU A 188 11.05 19.56 -1.92
C LEU A 188 12.11 20.65 -2.14
N PRO A 189 12.75 21.19 -1.09
CA PRO A 189 13.86 22.10 -1.23
C PRO A 189 14.96 21.58 -2.16
N GLY A 190 15.46 22.45 -3.04
CA GLY A 190 16.44 22.09 -4.06
C GLY A 190 15.86 21.52 -5.36
N TYR A 191 14.57 21.29 -5.43
CA TYR A 191 13.86 20.97 -6.67
C TYR A 191 13.32 22.25 -7.31
N VAL A 192 13.44 22.33 -8.63
CA VAL A 192 12.88 23.44 -9.41
C VAL A 192 11.64 22.97 -10.16
N LEU A 193 10.67 23.85 -10.36
CA LEU A 193 9.52 23.58 -11.21
C LEU A 193 9.98 23.15 -12.60
N GLN A 194 9.47 22.03 -13.09
CA GLN A 194 9.79 21.54 -14.42
C GLN A 194 8.63 21.76 -15.37
N GLU A 195 8.67 22.86 -16.11
CA GLU A 195 7.74 23.04 -17.21
C GLU A 195 8.06 22.10 -18.37
N SER A 196 7.04 21.63 -19.05
CA SER A 196 7.15 20.78 -20.23
C SER A 196 6.13 21.20 -21.26
N ASP A 197 6.58 21.39 -22.52
CA ASP A 197 5.68 21.63 -23.64
C ASP A 197 4.78 20.43 -23.93
N TYR A 198 5.23 19.23 -23.57
CA TYR A 198 4.46 18.01 -23.66
C TYR A 198 3.65 17.79 -22.37
N LYS A 199 2.36 18.10 -22.45
CA LYS A 199 1.38 17.90 -21.37
C LYS A 199 0.34 16.86 -21.83
N PRO A 200 0.57 15.57 -21.58
CA PRO A 200 -0.40 14.53 -21.96
C PRO A 200 -1.74 14.73 -21.23
N GLU A 201 -2.82 14.32 -21.84
CA GLU A 201 -4.10 14.22 -21.17
C GLU A 201 -3.99 13.24 -19.99
N THR A 202 -4.54 13.60 -18.85
CA THR A 202 -4.66 12.70 -17.69
C THR A 202 -5.63 11.57 -18.00
N ILE A 203 -5.46 10.44 -17.34
CA ILE A 203 -6.28 9.25 -17.59
C ILE A 203 -7.19 8.89 -16.41
N GLY A 204 -7.28 9.78 -15.41
CA GLY A 204 -8.16 9.60 -14.25
C GLY A 204 -7.53 8.80 -13.12
N LEU A 205 -6.19 8.78 -13.00
CA LEU A 205 -5.50 8.25 -11.82
C LEU A 205 -5.55 9.28 -10.68
N GLU A 206 -5.98 8.86 -9.49
CA GLU A 206 -6.34 9.77 -8.40
C GLU A 206 -5.40 9.73 -7.21
N TYR A 207 -5.15 8.55 -6.65
CA TYR A 207 -4.28 8.35 -5.47
C TYR A 207 -3.75 6.92 -5.41
N ILE A 208 -2.72 6.70 -4.58
CA ILE A 208 -2.23 5.35 -4.26
C ILE A 208 -3.18 4.71 -3.25
N ASP A 209 -3.86 3.64 -3.65
CA ASP A 209 -4.77 2.87 -2.79
C ASP A 209 -4.00 2.01 -1.80
N HIS A 210 -3.00 1.27 -2.32
CA HIS A 210 -2.14 0.43 -1.51
C HIS A 210 -0.79 0.15 -2.20
N VAL A 211 0.20 -0.30 -1.41
CA VAL A 211 1.53 -0.68 -1.86
C VAL A 211 1.84 -2.08 -1.35
N VAL A 212 2.11 -3.00 -2.25
CA VAL A 212 2.33 -4.42 -1.92
C VAL A 212 3.81 -4.74 -1.86
N GLY A 213 4.23 -5.34 -0.76
CA GLY A 213 5.58 -5.83 -0.54
C GLY A 213 5.65 -7.35 -0.64
N ASN A 214 6.65 -7.86 -1.39
CA ASN A 214 7.04 -9.25 -1.36
C ASN A 214 8.22 -9.45 -0.40
N VAL A 215 8.08 -10.43 0.47
CA VAL A 215 9.11 -10.76 1.46
C VAL A 215 9.57 -12.21 1.31
N ASN A 216 10.73 -12.52 1.86
CA ASN A 216 11.29 -13.87 1.82
C ASN A 216 10.44 -14.90 2.59
N TRP A 217 10.70 -16.17 2.35
CA TRP A 217 10.12 -17.29 3.07
C TRP A 217 10.15 -17.05 4.59
N HIS A 218 9.03 -17.25 5.26
CA HIS A 218 8.84 -17.10 6.72
C HIS A 218 9.12 -15.70 7.27
N GLN A 219 9.11 -14.66 6.43
CA GLN A 219 9.32 -13.27 6.86
C GLN A 219 8.02 -12.45 6.99
N MET A 220 6.89 -12.92 6.44
CA MET A 220 5.62 -12.18 6.48
C MET A 220 5.23 -11.80 7.92
N ASN A 221 5.23 -12.75 8.85
CA ASN A 221 4.87 -12.47 10.23
C ASN A 221 5.83 -11.50 10.93
N ARG A 222 7.11 -11.52 10.57
CA ARG A 222 8.09 -10.54 11.06
C ARG A 222 7.71 -9.12 10.62
N TRP A 223 7.35 -8.95 9.35
CA TRP A 223 6.99 -7.63 8.83
C TRP A 223 5.59 -7.19 9.27
N VAL A 224 4.63 -8.10 9.40
CA VAL A 224 3.34 -7.84 10.04
C VAL A 224 3.53 -7.33 11.47
N ASN A 225 4.39 -7.99 12.27
CA ASN A 225 4.73 -7.54 13.62
C ASN A 225 5.44 -6.19 13.61
N PHE A 226 6.33 -5.92 12.65
CA PHE A 226 6.96 -4.62 12.48
C PHE A 226 5.92 -3.53 12.27
N TYR A 227 5.02 -3.68 11.29
CA TYR A 227 3.97 -2.68 11.06
C TYR A 227 3.04 -2.52 12.26
N GLY A 228 2.71 -3.61 12.96
CA GLY A 228 1.88 -3.56 14.17
C GLY A 228 2.56 -2.84 15.34
N THR A 229 3.77 -3.27 15.69
CA THR A 229 4.46 -2.78 16.91
C THR A 229 5.20 -1.47 16.70
N VAL A 230 5.82 -1.29 15.53
CA VAL A 230 6.65 -0.12 15.23
C VAL A 230 5.83 1.03 14.66
N MET A 231 4.88 0.74 13.78
CA MET A 231 4.08 1.77 13.10
C MET A 231 2.64 1.90 13.63
N GLY A 232 2.22 1.05 14.58
CA GLY A 232 0.87 1.12 15.15
C GLY A 232 -0.24 0.68 14.20
N PHE A 233 0.09 -0.05 13.13
CA PHE A 233 -0.89 -0.55 12.18
C PHE A 233 -1.63 -1.75 12.78
N HIS A 234 -2.84 -2.00 12.29
CA HIS A 234 -3.58 -3.21 12.60
C HIS A 234 -3.78 -4.07 11.35
N GLN A 235 -4.00 -5.36 11.55
CA GLN A 235 -4.25 -6.29 10.45
C GLN A 235 -5.70 -6.12 9.98
N LEU A 236 -5.88 -5.75 8.72
CA LEU A 236 -7.19 -5.59 8.08
C LEU A 236 -7.74 -6.93 7.62
N VAL A 237 -6.92 -7.74 6.93
CA VAL A 237 -7.31 -9.04 6.39
C VAL A 237 -6.09 -9.97 6.31
N SER A 238 -6.35 -11.28 6.33
CA SER A 238 -5.36 -12.33 6.15
C SER A 238 -5.89 -13.34 5.13
N PHE A 239 -5.00 -13.76 4.25
CA PHE A 239 -5.24 -14.83 3.29
C PHE A 239 -4.16 -15.88 3.48
N ASP A 240 -4.56 -17.13 3.63
CA ASP A 240 -3.64 -18.27 3.71
C ASP A 240 -3.46 -18.95 2.34
N ASP A 241 -2.64 -19.98 2.29
CA ASP A 241 -2.37 -20.77 1.09
C ASP A 241 -3.60 -21.52 0.58
N ALA A 242 -4.57 -21.84 1.44
CA ALA A 242 -5.85 -22.42 1.04
C ALA A 242 -6.74 -21.38 0.34
N ASP A 243 -6.61 -20.10 0.71
CA ASP A 243 -7.35 -19.00 0.09
C ASP A 243 -6.74 -18.59 -1.27
N ILE A 244 -5.40 -18.62 -1.38
CA ILE A 244 -4.67 -18.15 -2.56
C ILE A 244 -3.76 -19.25 -3.11
N SER A 245 -4.35 -20.18 -3.83
CA SER A 245 -3.62 -21.25 -4.51
C SER A 245 -4.25 -21.63 -5.86
N THR A 246 -3.40 -22.14 -6.73
CA THR A 246 -3.78 -22.83 -7.98
C THR A 246 -3.40 -24.31 -7.87
N GLU A 247 -3.47 -25.03 -9.00
CA GLU A 247 -2.93 -26.39 -9.05
C GLU A 247 -1.41 -26.42 -8.85
N TYR A 248 -0.69 -25.34 -9.18
CA TYR A 248 0.78 -25.31 -9.26
C TYR A 248 1.44 -24.51 -8.14
N THR A 249 0.93 -23.34 -7.81
CA THR A 249 1.59 -22.42 -6.89
C THR A 249 0.65 -21.88 -5.80
N ALA A 250 1.21 -21.39 -4.72
CA ALA A 250 0.49 -20.73 -3.62
C ALA A 250 1.26 -19.55 -3.07
N LEU A 251 0.58 -18.66 -2.35
CA LEU A 251 1.17 -17.60 -1.54
C LEU A 251 0.32 -17.36 -0.29
N MET A 252 0.93 -16.69 0.68
CA MET A 252 0.22 -16.12 1.84
C MET A 252 0.31 -14.61 1.79
N SER A 253 -0.76 -13.93 2.23
CA SER A 253 -0.82 -12.48 2.26
C SER A 253 -1.50 -11.97 3.52
N LYS A 254 -0.95 -10.90 4.13
CA LYS A 254 -1.57 -10.18 5.23
C LYS A 254 -1.55 -8.69 4.92
N VAL A 255 -2.69 -8.04 5.11
CA VAL A 255 -2.84 -6.62 4.85
C VAL A 255 -2.79 -5.86 6.17
N MET A 256 -1.83 -4.94 6.27
CA MET A 256 -1.70 -4.02 7.41
C MET A 256 -2.23 -2.64 7.01
N THR A 257 -2.96 -1.98 7.91
CA THR A 257 -3.50 -0.64 7.69
C THR A 257 -3.30 0.25 8.92
N ASN A 258 -3.17 1.56 8.68
CA ASN A 258 -3.04 2.53 9.76
C ASN A 258 -4.40 2.89 10.40
N GLY A 259 -4.40 3.66 11.49
CA GLY A 259 -5.58 3.95 12.30
C GLY A 259 -6.77 4.57 11.57
N ASN A 260 -6.55 5.24 10.42
CA ASN A 260 -7.60 5.86 9.61
C ASN A 260 -7.85 5.16 8.26
N ASP A 261 -7.29 3.97 8.04
CA ASP A 261 -7.40 3.14 6.83
C ASP A 261 -6.94 3.80 5.52
N ARG A 262 -6.17 4.88 5.61
CA ARG A 262 -5.66 5.58 4.41
C ARG A 262 -4.44 4.91 3.80
N ILE A 263 -3.64 4.23 4.62
CA ILE A 263 -2.43 3.54 4.19
C ILE A 263 -2.65 2.04 4.36
N LYS A 264 -2.44 1.29 3.30
CA LYS A 264 -2.59 -0.16 3.29
C LYS A 264 -1.35 -0.80 2.68
N PHE A 265 -0.77 -1.75 3.40
CA PHE A 265 0.40 -2.52 2.97
C PHE A 265 0.09 -4.02 3.03
N PRO A 266 -0.35 -4.62 1.92
CA PRO A 266 -0.31 -6.07 1.75
C PRO A 266 1.13 -6.55 1.76
N ILE A 267 1.39 -7.62 2.51
CA ILE A 267 2.70 -8.27 2.65
C ILE A 267 2.54 -9.71 2.22
N ASN A 268 3.22 -10.10 1.16
CA ASN A 268 3.14 -11.42 0.58
C ASN A 268 4.43 -12.20 0.85
N GLU A 269 4.29 -13.49 1.16
CA GLU A 269 5.40 -14.43 1.14
C GLU A 269 5.07 -15.66 0.29
N PRO A 270 6.08 -16.38 -0.24
CA PRO A 270 5.84 -17.63 -0.94
C PRO A 270 5.17 -18.66 -0.01
N ALA A 271 4.36 -19.56 -0.58
CA ALA A 271 3.88 -20.73 0.10
C ALA A 271 4.24 -22.00 -0.68
N GLU A 272 4.26 -23.16 -0.03
CA GLU A 272 4.61 -24.42 -0.67
C GLU A 272 3.61 -24.73 -1.81
N GLY A 273 4.15 -25.03 -2.99
CA GLY A 273 3.41 -25.39 -4.19
C GLY A 273 4.14 -26.49 -4.96
N LYS A 274 3.52 -27.01 -6.02
CA LYS A 274 4.17 -27.98 -6.91
C LYS A 274 5.23 -27.33 -7.80
N LYS A 275 5.17 -26.01 -7.97
CA LYS A 275 6.02 -25.22 -8.84
C LYS A 275 6.35 -23.89 -8.19
N LYS A 276 7.38 -23.22 -8.72
CA LYS A 276 7.85 -21.93 -8.25
C LYS A 276 6.74 -20.87 -8.36
N SER A 277 6.44 -20.22 -7.23
CA SER A 277 5.42 -19.17 -7.17
C SER A 277 5.91 -17.87 -7.81
N GLN A 278 4.95 -16.99 -8.14
CA GLN A 278 5.28 -15.64 -8.61
C GLN A 278 6.08 -14.81 -7.60
N ILE A 279 5.91 -15.08 -6.30
CA ILE A 279 6.65 -14.37 -5.25
C ILE A 279 8.11 -14.83 -5.28
N GLU A 280 8.37 -16.13 -5.46
CA GLU A 280 9.73 -16.65 -5.63
C GLU A 280 10.39 -16.11 -6.90
N GLU A 281 9.66 -16.07 -8.04
CA GLU A 281 10.16 -15.44 -9.25
C GLU A 281 10.56 -13.97 -8.99
N TYR A 282 9.71 -13.20 -8.32
CA TYR A 282 10.04 -11.83 -7.92
C TYR A 282 11.32 -11.76 -7.10
N LEU A 283 11.41 -12.56 -6.01
CA LEU A 283 12.56 -12.55 -5.09
C LEU A 283 13.89 -12.89 -5.80
N GLU A 284 13.85 -13.80 -6.77
CA GLU A 284 15.02 -14.13 -7.56
C GLU A 284 15.45 -13.01 -8.50
N TYR A 285 14.52 -12.44 -9.26
CA TYR A 285 14.85 -11.39 -10.22
C TYR A 285 15.15 -10.04 -9.57
N TYR A 286 14.44 -9.71 -8.48
CA TYR A 286 14.72 -8.52 -7.69
C TYR A 286 15.93 -8.71 -6.77
N ARG A 287 16.31 -9.96 -6.50
CA ARG A 287 17.38 -10.36 -5.57
C ARG A 287 17.12 -9.91 -4.13
N GLY A 288 15.91 -10.13 -3.66
CA GLY A 288 15.52 -9.83 -2.28
C GLY A 288 14.08 -9.34 -2.15
N GLU A 289 13.78 -8.85 -0.96
CA GLU A 289 12.48 -8.29 -0.59
C GLU A 289 12.31 -6.89 -1.21
N GLY A 290 11.09 -6.54 -1.61
CA GLY A 290 10.82 -5.23 -2.18
C GLY A 290 9.35 -5.01 -2.55
N VAL A 291 9.05 -3.88 -3.16
CA VAL A 291 7.70 -3.54 -3.62
C VAL A 291 7.37 -4.29 -4.90
N GLN A 292 6.30 -5.10 -4.86
CA GLN A 292 5.82 -5.86 -6.01
C GLN A 292 4.94 -5.02 -6.93
N HIS A 293 3.95 -4.32 -6.36
CA HIS A 293 3.07 -3.47 -7.16
C HIS A 293 2.52 -2.27 -6.39
N LEU A 294 2.09 -1.30 -7.17
CA LEU A 294 1.33 -0.16 -6.69
C LEU A 294 -0.09 -0.28 -7.23
N ALA A 295 -1.06 -0.26 -6.32
CA ALA A 295 -2.46 -0.13 -6.69
C ALA A 295 -2.84 1.34 -6.75
N ILE A 296 -3.31 1.78 -7.91
CA ILE A 296 -3.67 3.16 -8.20
C ILE A 296 -5.17 3.25 -8.37
N ALA A 297 -5.80 4.09 -7.57
CA ALA A 297 -7.23 4.30 -7.60
C ALA A 297 -7.67 5.17 -8.79
N THR A 298 -8.83 4.85 -9.33
CA THR A 298 -9.56 5.66 -10.30
C THR A 298 -11.05 5.69 -9.96
N PHE A 299 -11.76 6.72 -10.44
CA PHE A 299 -13.22 6.79 -10.33
C PHE A 299 -13.96 6.21 -11.56
N ASN A 300 -13.25 5.93 -12.66
CA ASN A 300 -13.80 5.31 -13.86
C ASN A 300 -12.79 4.35 -14.49
N ILE A 301 -12.79 3.10 -14.02
CA ILE A 301 -11.80 2.10 -14.44
C ILE A 301 -11.93 1.74 -15.92
N VAL A 302 -13.15 1.73 -16.47
CA VAL A 302 -13.39 1.41 -17.88
C VAL A 302 -12.70 2.43 -18.78
N GLU A 303 -12.88 3.71 -18.50
CA GLU A 303 -12.25 4.80 -19.25
C GLU A 303 -10.71 4.79 -19.06
N THR A 304 -10.25 4.67 -17.82
CA THR A 304 -8.83 4.64 -17.48
C THR A 304 -8.10 3.50 -18.21
N VAL A 305 -8.64 2.29 -18.14
CA VAL A 305 -8.05 1.11 -18.80
C VAL A 305 -8.08 1.24 -20.33
N THR A 306 -9.17 1.77 -20.88
CA THR A 306 -9.27 2.03 -22.34
C THR A 306 -8.17 3.01 -22.78
N LYS A 307 -7.94 4.10 -22.04
CA LYS A 307 -6.88 5.06 -22.34
C LYS A 307 -5.48 4.47 -22.16
N LEU A 308 -5.25 3.67 -21.13
CA LEU A 308 -3.97 2.97 -20.91
C LEU A 308 -3.66 2.02 -22.05
N ARG A 309 -4.63 1.20 -22.49
CA ARG A 309 -4.46 0.29 -23.63
C ARG A 309 -4.16 1.04 -24.93
N ALA A 310 -4.88 2.13 -25.19
CA ALA A 310 -4.65 2.97 -26.37
C ALA A 310 -3.23 3.59 -26.39
N ARG A 311 -2.59 3.73 -25.22
CA ARG A 311 -1.21 4.21 -25.06
C ARG A 311 -0.17 3.09 -24.95
N GLY A 312 -0.56 1.84 -25.21
CA GLY A 312 0.35 0.70 -25.29
C GLY A 312 0.62 -0.01 -23.97
N ILE A 313 -0.12 0.27 -22.89
CA ILE A 313 0.00 -0.50 -21.65
C ILE A 313 -0.64 -1.86 -21.84
N GLU A 314 0.14 -2.90 -21.59
CA GLU A 314 -0.30 -4.29 -21.61
C GLU A 314 -0.78 -4.73 -20.21
N PHE A 315 -1.88 -5.50 -20.22
CA PHE A 315 -2.47 -6.07 -19.01
C PHE A 315 -2.39 -7.59 -19.01
N LEU A 316 -2.43 -8.18 -17.84
CA LEU A 316 -2.56 -9.61 -17.66
C LEU A 316 -3.88 -10.10 -18.26
N GLN A 317 -3.85 -11.33 -18.78
CA GLN A 317 -5.01 -11.96 -19.43
C GLN A 317 -5.79 -12.76 -18.40
N VAL A 318 -7.06 -12.42 -18.20
CA VAL A 318 -7.97 -13.17 -17.33
C VAL A 318 -8.63 -14.29 -18.13
N PRO A 319 -8.68 -15.54 -17.60
CA PRO A 319 -9.38 -16.62 -18.26
C PRO A 319 -10.86 -16.30 -18.53
N ALA A 320 -11.37 -16.67 -19.70
CA ALA A 320 -12.76 -16.40 -20.09
C ALA A 320 -13.78 -17.05 -19.13
N SER A 321 -13.42 -18.19 -18.53
CA SER A 321 -14.21 -18.91 -17.53
C SER A 321 -14.48 -18.08 -16.26
N TYR A 322 -13.61 -17.12 -15.93
CA TYR A 322 -13.85 -16.21 -14.81
C TYR A 322 -15.19 -15.47 -14.95
N TYR A 323 -15.52 -15.01 -16.17
CA TYR A 323 -16.73 -14.21 -16.40
C TYR A 323 -18.01 -15.03 -16.49
N GLU A 324 -17.93 -16.35 -16.63
CA GLU A 324 -19.09 -17.23 -16.68
C GLU A 324 -19.87 -17.26 -15.36
N THR A 325 -19.18 -17.08 -14.23
CA THR A 325 -19.75 -17.11 -12.87
C THR A 325 -19.86 -15.72 -12.21
N VAL A 326 -19.35 -14.68 -12.87
CA VAL A 326 -19.30 -13.34 -12.28
C VAL A 326 -20.67 -12.83 -11.88
N ARG A 327 -21.68 -12.89 -12.76
CA ARG A 327 -23.03 -12.36 -12.50
C ARG A 327 -23.68 -12.99 -11.27
N ASP A 328 -23.49 -14.32 -11.07
CA ASP A 328 -24.04 -15.04 -9.93
C ASP A 328 -23.30 -14.67 -8.62
N ARG A 329 -22.01 -14.43 -8.71
CA ARG A 329 -21.14 -14.15 -7.55
C ARG A 329 -21.28 -12.72 -7.04
N ILE A 330 -21.39 -11.73 -7.92
CA ILE A 330 -21.35 -10.32 -7.55
C ILE A 330 -22.71 -9.63 -7.45
N GLY A 331 -23.77 -10.21 -8.05
CA GLY A 331 -25.10 -9.58 -8.15
C GLY A 331 -25.09 -8.32 -9.04
N ALA A 332 -25.92 -7.34 -8.71
CA ALA A 332 -26.04 -6.11 -9.49
C ALA A 332 -24.84 -5.16 -9.28
N ILE A 333 -24.31 -4.65 -10.39
CA ILE A 333 -23.28 -3.59 -10.45
C ILE A 333 -23.67 -2.55 -11.50
N ASP A 334 -23.05 -1.38 -11.48
CA ASP A 334 -23.34 -0.29 -12.41
C ASP A 334 -22.72 -0.53 -13.79
N GLU A 335 -21.58 -1.22 -13.85
CA GLU A 335 -20.82 -1.47 -15.08
C GLU A 335 -21.39 -2.65 -15.86
N ASP A 336 -21.33 -2.55 -17.19
CA ASP A 336 -21.70 -3.65 -18.07
C ASP A 336 -20.65 -4.77 -18.02
N VAL A 337 -21.06 -6.00 -17.67
CA VAL A 337 -20.18 -7.16 -17.52
C VAL A 337 -19.49 -7.54 -18.82
N ASP A 338 -20.13 -7.36 -19.97
CA ASP A 338 -19.52 -7.67 -21.26
C ASP A 338 -18.41 -6.64 -21.61
N THR A 339 -18.58 -5.39 -21.20
CA THR A 339 -17.52 -4.37 -21.24
C THR A 339 -16.35 -4.74 -20.33
N LEU A 340 -16.61 -5.13 -19.07
CA LEU A 340 -15.57 -5.58 -18.15
C LEU A 340 -14.78 -6.77 -18.71
N LYS A 341 -15.48 -7.75 -19.28
CA LYS A 341 -14.90 -8.92 -19.94
C LYS A 341 -14.00 -8.52 -21.10
N SER A 342 -14.46 -7.62 -21.96
CA SER A 342 -13.69 -7.16 -23.14
C SER A 342 -12.39 -6.46 -22.76
N LEU A 343 -12.35 -5.82 -21.58
CA LEU A 343 -11.21 -5.11 -21.03
C LEU A 343 -10.37 -5.96 -20.05
N ASN A 344 -10.77 -7.19 -19.74
CA ASN A 344 -10.18 -8.07 -18.72
C ASN A 344 -10.22 -7.47 -17.30
N ILE A 345 -11.25 -6.67 -16.97
CA ILE A 345 -11.42 -6.08 -15.65
C ILE A 345 -12.08 -7.09 -14.72
N LEU A 346 -11.43 -7.40 -13.61
CA LEU A 346 -11.94 -8.24 -12.55
C LEU A 346 -12.91 -7.46 -11.65
N VAL A 347 -13.88 -8.16 -11.07
CA VAL A 347 -14.83 -7.58 -10.12
C VAL A 347 -15.06 -8.52 -8.95
N ASP A 348 -15.08 -7.97 -7.74
CA ASP A 348 -15.41 -8.70 -6.53
C ASP A 348 -16.28 -7.85 -5.60
N ARG A 349 -16.91 -8.49 -4.61
CA ARG A 349 -17.85 -7.86 -3.70
C ARG A 349 -17.56 -8.26 -2.25
N ASP A 350 -17.77 -7.33 -1.35
CA ASP A 350 -17.85 -7.54 0.09
C ASP A 350 -19.18 -7.02 0.66
N GLU A 351 -19.27 -6.94 1.98
CA GLU A 351 -20.51 -6.52 2.66
C GLU A 351 -20.82 -5.04 2.43
N GLU A 352 -19.78 -4.20 2.20
CA GLU A 352 -19.91 -2.75 2.03
C GLU A 352 -20.14 -2.33 0.58
N GLY A 353 -19.77 -3.16 -0.40
CA GLY A 353 -19.92 -2.81 -1.80
C GLY A 353 -19.19 -3.74 -2.75
N TYR A 354 -18.68 -3.18 -3.85
CA TYR A 354 -17.87 -3.94 -4.81
C TYR A 354 -16.63 -3.15 -5.25
N LEU A 355 -15.68 -3.85 -5.83
CA LEU A 355 -14.46 -3.27 -6.37
C LEU A 355 -14.15 -3.88 -7.73
N LEU A 356 -13.48 -3.09 -8.54
CA LEU A 356 -13.04 -3.43 -9.88
C LEU A 356 -11.52 -3.32 -9.92
N GLN A 357 -10.84 -4.31 -10.52
CA GLN A 357 -9.38 -4.39 -10.54
C GLN A 357 -8.87 -4.90 -11.88
N ILE A 358 -7.70 -4.42 -12.29
CA ILE A 358 -6.94 -4.98 -13.39
C ILE A 358 -5.45 -4.78 -13.14
N PHE A 359 -4.63 -5.71 -13.61
CA PHE A 359 -3.20 -5.73 -13.37
C PHE A 359 -2.43 -5.60 -14.68
N THR A 360 -1.43 -4.72 -14.71
CA THR A 360 -0.54 -4.62 -15.87
C THR A 360 0.41 -5.81 -15.91
N LYS A 361 0.99 -6.07 -17.08
CA LYS A 361 2.23 -6.84 -17.13
C LYS A 361 3.33 -6.07 -16.41
N PRO A 362 4.47 -6.73 -16.06
CA PRO A 362 5.61 -6.01 -15.46
C PRO A 362 5.97 -4.77 -16.27
N ALA A 363 6.28 -3.69 -15.57
CA ALA A 363 6.62 -2.40 -16.18
C ALA A 363 8.03 -2.35 -16.78
N GLN A 364 8.80 -3.42 -16.59
CA GLN A 364 10.20 -3.56 -16.99
C GLN A 364 10.51 -5.02 -17.39
N ASP A 365 11.70 -5.25 -17.96
CA ASP A 365 12.11 -6.58 -18.43
C ASP A 365 12.25 -7.62 -17.29
N ARG A 366 12.72 -7.22 -16.11
CA ARG A 366 12.66 -8.07 -14.93
C ARG A 366 11.20 -8.22 -14.49
N PRO A 367 10.68 -9.44 -14.27
CA PRO A 367 9.28 -9.65 -13.88
C PRO A 367 9.07 -9.31 -12.39
N THR A 368 9.28 -8.06 -12.02
CA THR A 368 9.27 -7.57 -10.65
C THR A 368 8.11 -6.61 -10.40
N LEU A 369 8.24 -5.35 -10.82
CA LEU A 369 7.24 -4.32 -10.52
C LEU A 369 6.13 -4.28 -11.59
N PHE A 370 4.88 -4.21 -11.15
CA PHE A 370 3.71 -3.96 -12.01
C PHE A 370 2.73 -2.98 -11.32
N PHE A 371 1.64 -2.65 -12.00
CA PHE A 371 0.60 -1.77 -11.48
C PHE A 371 -0.74 -2.48 -11.42
N GLU A 372 -1.50 -2.15 -10.40
CA GLU A 372 -2.92 -2.43 -10.31
C GLU A 372 -3.69 -1.13 -10.55
N ILE A 373 -4.75 -1.18 -11.36
CA ILE A 373 -5.74 -0.12 -11.44
C ILE A 373 -6.98 -0.59 -10.70
N ILE A 374 -7.41 0.17 -9.71
CA ILE A 374 -8.52 -0.21 -8.83
C ILE A 374 -9.58 0.89 -8.77
N GLN A 375 -10.85 0.47 -8.82
CA GLN A 375 -12.00 1.31 -8.51
C GLN A 375 -12.80 0.69 -7.39
N ARG A 376 -13.04 1.42 -6.32
CA ARG A 376 -13.86 1.00 -5.19
C ARG A 376 -15.23 1.66 -5.24
N LYS A 377 -16.27 0.86 -5.18
CA LYS A 377 -17.68 1.24 -5.06
C LYS A 377 -18.20 0.79 -3.68
N GLY A 378 -17.64 1.36 -2.63
CA GLY A 378 -17.95 1.03 -1.24
C GLY A 378 -17.06 -0.05 -0.63
N ALA A 379 -16.60 -1.02 -1.40
CA ALA A 379 -15.82 -2.15 -0.91
C ALA A 379 -14.52 -1.73 -0.18
N ARG A 380 -14.23 -2.40 0.93
CA ARG A 380 -13.01 -2.24 1.73
C ARG A 380 -12.02 -3.39 1.55
N SER A 381 -12.51 -4.53 1.05
CA SER A 381 -11.72 -5.75 0.82
C SER A 381 -10.68 -5.57 -0.30
N PHE A 382 -9.94 -6.64 -0.54
CA PHE A 382 -8.89 -6.73 -1.56
C PHE A 382 -9.26 -7.68 -2.71
N GLY A 383 -10.54 -8.06 -2.83
CA GLY A 383 -11.00 -8.89 -3.93
C GLY A 383 -10.58 -10.35 -3.78
N LYS A 384 -10.93 -11.02 -2.67
CA LYS A 384 -10.63 -12.44 -2.44
C LYS A 384 -11.03 -13.33 -3.64
N GLY A 385 -12.20 -13.06 -4.24
CA GLY A 385 -12.68 -13.77 -5.41
C GLY A 385 -11.86 -13.51 -6.70
N ASN A 386 -11.05 -12.49 -6.73
CA ASN A 386 -10.19 -12.13 -7.86
C ASN A 386 -8.78 -12.74 -7.76
N PHE A 387 -8.33 -13.16 -6.57
CA PHE A 387 -6.97 -13.66 -6.37
C PHE A 387 -6.65 -14.87 -7.25
N LYS A 388 -7.55 -15.83 -7.31
CA LYS A 388 -7.35 -17.02 -8.16
C LYS A 388 -7.14 -16.64 -9.62
N ALA A 389 -7.97 -15.75 -10.16
CA ALA A 389 -7.87 -15.31 -11.57
C ALA A 389 -6.57 -14.53 -11.83
N LEU A 390 -6.15 -13.69 -10.87
CA LEU A 390 -4.84 -13.01 -10.92
C LEU A 390 -3.69 -14.02 -10.93
N PHE A 391 -3.75 -15.01 -10.05
CA PHE A 391 -2.74 -16.05 -9.95
C PHE A 391 -2.59 -16.85 -11.24
N GLU A 392 -3.69 -17.35 -11.78
CA GLU A 392 -3.72 -18.07 -13.07
C GLU A 392 -3.15 -17.20 -14.21
N ALA A 393 -3.46 -15.89 -14.20
CA ALA A 393 -2.95 -14.96 -15.21
C ALA A 393 -1.43 -14.76 -15.11
N ILE A 394 -0.89 -14.67 -13.89
CA ILE A 394 0.56 -14.53 -13.68
C ILE A 394 1.28 -15.84 -13.98
N GLU A 395 0.74 -17.00 -13.60
CA GLU A 395 1.31 -18.31 -13.96
C GLU A 395 1.40 -18.50 -15.48
N LEU A 396 0.41 -18.02 -16.24
CA LEU A 396 0.46 -18.03 -17.68
C LEU A 396 1.65 -17.21 -18.22
N GLU A 397 1.91 -16.05 -17.65
CA GLU A 397 3.07 -15.23 -18.05
C GLU A 397 4.40 -15.87 -17.59
N GLN A 398 4.47 -16.48 -16.40
CA GLN A 398 5.64 -17.26 -15.96
C GLN A 398 5.93 -18.43 -16.92
N GLY A 399 4.88 -19.15 -17.36
CA GLY A 399 5.00 -20.23 -18.34
C GLY A 399 5.58 -19.76 -19.67
N LYS A 400 5.14 -18.58 -20.17
CA LYS A 400 5.69 -17.98 -21.41
C LYS A 400 7.17 -17.62 -21.28
N ARG A 401 7.62 -17.22 -20.08
CA ARG A 401 9.03 -16.93 -19.79
C ARG A 401 9.86 -18.18 -19.51
N GLY A 402 9.22 -19.37 -19.39
CA GLY A 402 9.89 -20.62 -19.00
C GLY A 402 10.24 -20.70 -17.49
N ASN A 403 9.64 -19.86 -16.66
CA ASN A 403 9.92 -19.77 -15.22
C ASN A 403 8.94 -20.58 -14.35
N LEU A 404 7.90 -21.15 -14.90
CA LEU A 404 6.97 -22.04 -14.21
C LEU A 404 7.53 -23.48 -14.22
N ILE A 405 8.58 -23.75 -13.43
CA ILE A 405 9.32 -25.03 -13.34
C ILE A 405 9.15 -25.70 -11.99
#